data_9f5b1156bda4032175e1a36593b1edab
#
_entry.id   9f5b1156bda4032175e1a36593b1edab
#
_cell.length_a   1.000
_cell.length_b   1.000
_cell.length_c   1.000
_cell.angle_alpha   90.00
_cell.angle_beta   90.00
_cell.angle_gamma   90.00
#
_symmetry.space_group_name_H-M   'P 1'
#
loop_
_entity.id
_entity.type
_entity.pdbx_description
1 polymer ?
#
loop_
_entity_poly.entity_id
_entity_poly.type
_entity_poly.pdbx_seq_one_letter_code
_entity_poly.pdbx_strand_id
1 'polypeptide(L)'
;MLKLKKSLALVAAGLMLAAPAFAVSPVDATYKASYMGMNATGKMQVASIGGGKYKTTLSVHNQLGFSSQVTVFDENGGNFRPLSSVDNSKFMGKKIDSTATYNWASGTASWDGNISQDKKGPAKMSAGDMDALLVNLAVVRDVAAGRAMNYRMLENGKSKNVTYRVVGKENINVLGKQQSATKVAGSGVTMWVVSGIEVPVSIEKKNDLGNIVMQLSSIN
;
A
#
# COMPACT_ATOMS: atom_id res chain seq x y z
N MET A 1 -68.50 30.20 2.17
CA MET A 1 -67.57 29.53 3.09
C MET A 1 -66.50 28.81 2.29
N LEU A 2 -65.35 29.42 2.16
CA LEU A 2 -64.23 28.89 1.32
C LEU A 2 -63.23 28.21 2.25
N LYS A 3 -63.06 26.89 2.14
CA LYS A 3 -62.09 26.12 2.95
C LYS A 3 -60.72 26.17 2.27
N LEU A 4 -59.79 26.90 2.91
CA LEU A 4 -58.39 26.99 2.51
C LEU A 4 -57.67 25.72 2.94
N LYS A 5 -57.24 24.84 1.99
CA LYS A 5 -56.37 23.70 2.25
C LYS A 5 -54.92 24.19 2.30
N LYS A 6 -54.31 24.14 3.48
CA LYS A 6 -52.86 24.37 3.65
C LYS A 6 -52.10 23.11 3.27
N SER A 7 -51.40 23.16 2.14
CA SER A 7 -50.40 22.11 1.77
C SER A 7 -49.12 22.36 2.51
N LEU A 8 -48.73 21.44 3.38
CA LEU A 8 -47.44 21.42 4.08
C LEU A 8 -46.43 20.73 3.19
N ALA A 9 -45.55 21.48 2.53
CA ALA A 9 -44.43 20.93 1.78
C ALA A 9 -43.30 20.54 2.75
N LEU A 10 -43.05 19.25 2.89
CA LEU A 10 -41.95 18.71 3.69
C LEU A 10 -40.69 18.77 2.85
N VAL A 11 -39.79 19.73 3.12
CA VAL A 11 -38.47 19.80 2.52
C VAL A 11 -37.58 18.82 3.28
N ALA A 12 -37.33 17.64 2.71
CA ALA A 12 -36.33 16.71 3.20
C ALA A 12 -34.94 17.22 2.78
N ALA A 13 -34.26 17.94 3.68
CA ALA A 13 -32.84 18.26 3.51
C ALA A 13 -32.00 16.99 3.66
N GLY A 14 -31.58 16.39 2.54
CA GLY A 14 -30.64 15.29 2.52
C GLY A 14 -29.26 15.77 3.02
N LEU A 15 -28.89 15.40 4.24
CA LEU A 15 -27.52 15.50 4.72
C LEU A 15 -26.67 14.56 3.88
N MET A 16 -25.98 15.08 2.87
CA MET A 16 -24.87 14.38 2.23
C MET A 16 -23.74 14.29 3.25
N LEU A 17 -23.62 13.14 3.91
CA LEU A 17 -22.43 12.80 4.66
C LEU A 17 -21.27 12.68 3.64
N ALA A 18 -20.49 13.75 3.50
CA ALA A 18 -19.24 13.68 2.80
C ALA A 18 -18.37 12.66 3.55
N ALA A 19 -18.10 11.52 2.92
CA ALA A 19 -17.12 10.59 3.45
C ALA A 19 -15.79 11.34 3.59
N PRO A 20 -15.07 11.21 4.73
CA PRO A 20 -13.78 11.86 4.89
C PRO A 20 -12.87 11.41 3.74
N ALA A 21 -12.40 12.36 2.95
CA ALA A 21 -11.35 12.10 1.98
C ALA A 21 -10.10 11.73 2.80
N PHE A 22 -9.68 10.48 2.73
CA PHE A 22 -8.40 10.07 3.28
C PHE A 22 -7.30 10.66 2.40
N ALA A 23 -6.87 11.86 2.71
CA ALA A 23 -5.74 12.46 2.05
C ALA A 23 -4.48 11.62 2.37
N VAL A 24 -3.70 11.32 1.34
CA VAL A 24 -2.40 10.68 1.51
C VAL A 24 -1.48 11.64 2.26
N SER A 25 -1.07 11.26 3.46
CA SER A 25 -0.13 12.06 4.26
C SER A 25 1.30 11.70 3.87
N PRO A 26 2.18 12.70 3.64
CA PRO A 26 3.60 12.44 3.52
C PRO A 26 4.16 11.78 4.77
N VAL A 27 5.06 10.80 4.59
CA VAL A 27 5.71 10.09 5.69
C VAL A 27 7.12 9.67 5.28
N ASP A 28 8.05 9.73 6.23
CA ASP A 28 9.41 9.21 6.11
C ASP A 28 9.68 8.30 7.30
N ALA A 29 9.61 6.99 7.08
CA ALA A 29 9.77 5.97 8.10
C ALA A 29 11.03 5.14 7.87
N THR A 30 11.83 4.98 8.93
CA THR A 30 13.01 4.10 8.95
C THR A 30 12.71 2.87 9.79
N TYR A 31 13.22 1.72 9.34
CA TYR A 31 13.02 0.43 9.99
C TYR A 31 14.36 -0.21 10.31
N LYS A 32 14.46 -0.79 11.51
CA LYS A 32 15.40 -1.89 11.73
C LYS A 32 14.85 -3.10 11.03
N ALA A 33 15.65 -3.73 10.20
CA ALA A 33 15.23 -4.88 9.41
C ALA A 33 16.19 -6.05 9.63
N SER A 34 15.71 -7.26 9.35
CA SER A 34 16.53 -8.44 9.21
C SER A 34 16.11 -9.22 7.97
N TYR A 35 17.09 -9.78 7.29
CA TYR A 35 16.89 -10.66 6.16
C TYR A 35 17.91 -11.80 6.21
N MET A 36 17.43 -13.03 6.15
CA MET A 36 18.28 -14.23 6.29
C MET A 36 19.15 -14.21 7.56
N GLY A 37 18.60 -13.70 8.67
CA GLY A 37 19.34 -13.59 9.94
C GLY A 37 20.35 -12.44 10.03
N MET A 38 20.52 -11.66 8.96
CA MET A 38 21.43 -10.52 8.92
C MET A 38 20.69 -9.21 9.15
N ASN A 39 21.32 -8.30 9.87
CA ASN A 39 20.81 -6.94 10.06
C ASN A 39 20.72 -6.22 8.72
N ALA A 40 19.64 -5.45 8.56
CA ALA A 40 19.37 -4.61 7.42
C ALA A 40 18.75 -3.29 7.88
N THR A 41 18.77 -2.30 7.02
CA THR A 41 18.01 -1.05 7.21
C THR A 41 16.91 -0.99 6.17
N GLY A 42 15.68 -0.73 6.62
CA GLY A 42 14.52 -0.50 5.77
C GLY A 42 14.12 0.98 5.79
N LYS A 43 13.56 1.46 4.69
CA LYS A 43 12.98 2.80 4.59
C LYS A 43 11.69 2.74 3.80
N MET A 44 10.63 3.38 4.33
CA MET A 44 9.36 3.56 3.63
C MET A 44 9.02 5.03 3.62
N GLN A 45 8.76 5.56 2.43
CA GLN A 45 8.46 6.98 2.24
C GLN A 45 7.21 7.14 1.40
N VAL A 46 6.41 8.16 1.73
CA VAL A 46 5.36 8.70 0.88
C VAL A 46 5.58 10.20 0.77
N ALA A 47 5.65 10.71 -0.46
CA ALA A 47 5.85 12.13 -0.71
C ALA A 47 4.89 12.62 -1.80
N SER A 48 4.36 13.83 -1.63
CA SER A 48 3.67 14.53 -2.72
C SER A 48 4.71 15.00 -3.76
N ILE A 49 4.41 14.81 -5.03
CA ILE A 49 5.23 15.27 -6.15
C ILE A 49 4.53 16.33 -7.00
N GLY A 50 3.42 16.88 -6.48
CA GLY A 50 2.62 17.90 -7.16
C GLY A 50 1.57 17.33 -8.11
N GLY A 51 0.63 18.17 -8.52
CA GLY A 51 -0.44 17.80 -9.45
C GLY A 51 -1.35 16.66 -8.96
N GLY A 52 -1.58 16.52 -7.65
CA GLY A 52 -2.38 15.44 -7.07
C GLY A 52 -1.72 14.07 -7.14
N LYS A 53 -0.40 14.03 -7.41
CA LYS A 53 0.38 12.80 -7.51
C LYS A 53 1.28 12.62 -6.30
N TYR A 54 1.54 11.36 -6.00
CA TYR A 54 2.37 10.93 -4.89
C TYR A 54 3.41 9.92 -5.38
N LYS A 55 4.49 9.83 -4.65
CA LYS A 55 5.51 8.80 -4.82
C LYS A 55 5.66 8.04 -3.51
N THR A 56 5.50 6.73 -3.55
CA THR A 56 5.86 5.86 -2.43
C THR A 56 7.10 5.05 -2.76
N THR A 57 7.95 4.85 -1.77
CA THR A 57 9.20 4.09 -1.89
C THR A 57 9.31 3.13 -0.72
N LEU A 58 9.67 1.89 -0.98
CA LEU A 58 10.10 0.92 0.02
C LEU A 58 11.48 0.42 -0.37
N SER A 59 12.45 0.55 0.52
CA SER A 59 13.80 0.05 0.29
C SER A 59 14.31 -0.73 1.50
N VAL A 60 15.13 -1.74 1.24
CA VAL A 60 15.86 -2.50 2.26
C VAL A 60 17.27 -2.71 1.76
N HIS A 61 18.26 -2.50 2.60
CA HIS A 61 19.66 -2.74 2.25
C HIS A 61 20.44 -3.38 3.41
N ASN A 62 21.39 -4.20 3.07
CA ASN A 62 22.40 -4.78 3.95
C ASN A 62 23.72 -4.97 3.19
N GLN A 63 24.68 -5.65 3.81
CA GLN A 63 26.00 -5.90 3.21
C GLN A 63 25.95 -6.79 1.95
N LEU A 64 24.93 -7.61 1.77
CA LEU A 64 24.78 -8.50 0.62
C LEU A 64 24.08 -7.86 -0.57
N GLY A 65 23.42 -6.73 -0.37
CA GLY A 65 22.71 -6.04 -1.42
C GLY A 65 21.57 -5.14 -0.97
N PHE A 66 20.73 -4.80 -1.93
CA PHE A 66 19.57 -3.92 -1.69
C PHE A 66 18.36 -4.38 -2.52
N SER A 67 17.19 -3.97 -2.06
CA SER A 67 15.95 -4.00 -2.83
C SER A 67 15.26 -2.64 -2.67
N SER A 68 14.77 -2.08 -3.75
CA SER A 68 14.00 -0.83 -3.77
C SER A 68 12.81 -0.96 -4.70
N GLN A 69 11.65 -0.60 -4.21
CA GLN A 69 10.41 -0.47 -4.98
C GLN A 69 9.94 0.96 -4.89
N VAL A 70 9.57 1.53 -6.02
CA VAL A 70 9.04 2.90 -6.12
C VAL A 70 7.76 2.85 -6.93
N THR A 71 6.69 3.47 -6.44
CA THR A 71 5.45 3.63 -7.19
C THR A 71 5.04 5.09 -7.21
N VAL A 72 4.79 5.62 -8.40
CA VAL A 72 4.09 6.90 -8.60
C VAL A 72 2.61 6.59 -8.76
N PHE A 73 1.77 7.30 -8.04
CA PHE A 73 0.34 7.08 -8.01
C PHE A 73 -0.44 8.38 -7.81
N ASP A 74 -1.74 8.33 -8.06
CA ASP A 74 -2.71 9.35 -7.67
C ASP A 74 -3.87 8.69 -6.88
N GLU A 75 -4.78 9.51 -6.39
CA GLU A 75 -6.05 9.06 -5.83
C GLU A 75 -7.19 9.34 -6.81
N ASN A 76 -8.02 8.35 -7.02
CA ASN A 76 -9.22 8.49 -7.84
C ASN A 76 -10.41 7.80 -7.15
N GLY A 77 -11.41 8.58 -6.75
CA GLY A 77 -12.59 8.05 -6.06
C GLY A 77 -12.28 7.33 -4.75
N GLY A 78 -11.25 7.79 -3.99
CA GLY A 78 -10.80 7.18 -2.73
C GLY A 78 -9.96 5.91 -2.89
N ASN A 79 -9.58 5.56 -4.12
CA ASN A 79 -8.68 4.44 -4.42
C ASN A 79 -7.31 4.94 -4.86
N PHE A 80 -6.27 4.28 -4.41
CA PHE A 80 -4.92 4.49 -4.94
C PHE A 80 -4.84 3.92 -6.35
N ARG A 81 -4.32 4.72 -7.28
CA ARG A 81 -4.22 4.37 -8.69
C ARG A 81 -2.77 4.47 -9.14
N PRO A 82 -2.07 3.33 -9.37
CA PRO A 82 -0.69 3.35 -9.84
C PRO A 82 -0.60 3.98 -11.22
N LEU A 83 0.44 4.77 -11.45
CA LEU A 83 0.77 5.40 -12.75
C LEU A 83 2.03 4.78 -13.35
N SER A 84 3.03 4.54 -12.53
CA SER A 84 4.24 3.81 -12.88
C SER A 84 4.89 3.19 -11.65
N SER A 85 5.64 2.11 -11.83
CA SER A 85 6.50 1.58 -10.77
C SER A 85 7.87 1.18 -11.29
N VAL A 86 8.85 1.15 -10.37
CA VAL A 86 10.22 0.71 -10.62
C VAL A 86 10.63 -0.22 -9.50
N ASP A 87 11.04 -1.43 -9.84
CA ASP A 87 11.67 -2.37 -8.95
C ASP A 87 13.14 -2.50 -9.32
N ASN A 88 14.01 -2.27 -8.35
CA ASN A 88 15.45 -2.38 -8.53
C ASN A 88 16.03 -3.15 -7.33
N SER A 89 16.63 -4.27 -7.59
CA SER A 89 17.29 -5.05 -6.56
C SER A 89 18.59 -5.66 -7.05
N LYS A 90 19.55 -5.74 -6.14
CA LYS A 90 20.80 -6.46 -6.36
C LYS A 90 21.12 -7.25 -5.11
N PHE A 91 21.23 -8.55 -5.24
CA PHE A 91 21.52 -9.42 -4.12
C PHE A 91 22.48 -10.54 -4.57
N MET A 92 23.62 -10.68 -3.90
CA MET A 92 24.67 -11.67 -4.22
C MET A 92 25.02 -11.69 -5.71
N GLY A 93 25.17 -10.52 -6.33
CA GLY A 93 25.51 -10.36 -7.74
C GLY A 93 24.34 -10.50 -8.73
N LYS A 94 23.20 -11.04 -8.33
CA LYS A 94 22.00 -11.07 -9.17
C LYS A 94 21.31 -9.71 -9.13
N LYS A 95 21.02 -9.17 -10.31
CA LYS A 95 20.33 -7.89 -10.48
C LYS A 95 18.94 -8.13 -11.09
N ILE A 96 17.94 -7.52 -10.53
CA ILE A 96 16.58 -7.46 -11.07
C ILE A 96 16.25 -5.99 -11.21
N ASP A 97 15.90 -5.59 -12.43
CA ASP A 97 15.36 -4.28 -12.74
C ASP A 97 14.07 -4.49 -13.51
N SER A 98 12.98 -3.92 -13.06
CA SER A 98 11.76 -3.85 -13.85
C SER A 98 11.08 -2.50 -13.67
N THR A 99 10.42 -2.06 -14.72
CA THR A 99 9.54 -0.89 -14.73
C THR A 99 8.15 -1.35 -15.12
N ALA A 100 7.12 -0.78 -14.48
CA ALA A 100 5.74 -0.98 -14.92
C ALA A 100 5.13 0.35 -15.34
N THR A 101 4.32 0.30 -16.37
CA THR A 101 3.49 1.40 -16.85
C THR A 101 2.02 0.99 -16.76
N TYR A 102 1.21 1.83 -16.15
CA TYR A 102 -0.22 1.60 -15.95
C TYR A 102 -1.01 2.57 -16.82
N ASN A 103 -1.47 2.11 -17.97
CA ASN A 103 -2.24 2.93 -18.91
C ASN A 103 -3.75 2.77 -18.62
N TRP A 104 -4.29 3.71 -17.85
CA TRP A 104 -5.70 3.71 -17.47
C TRP A 104 -6.65 4.01 -18.62
N ALA A 105 -6.19 4.69 -19.68
CA ALA A 105 -7.01 4.96 -20.86
C ALA A 105 -7.26 3.69 -21.67
N SER A 106 -6.25 2.82 -21.82
CA SER A 106 -6.37 1.52 -22.48
C SER A 106 -6.79 0.37 -21.57
N GLY A 107 -6.78 0.59 -20.24
CA GLY A 107 -7.04 -0.45 -19.25
C GLY A 107 -5.98 -1.55 -19.24
N THR A 108 -4.71 -1.21 -19.46
CA THR A 108 -3.61 -2.20 -19.53
C THR A 108 -2.40 -1.77 -18.72
N ALA A 109 -1.75 -2.75 -18.09
CA ALA A 109 -0.44 -2.60 -17.47
C ALA A 109 0.59 -3.45 -18.19
N SER A 110 1.80 -2.93 -18.36
CA SER A 110 2.93 -3.62 -18.97
C SER A 110 4.19 -3.43 -18.15
N TRP A 111 5.08 -4.42 -18.24
CA TRP A 111 6.36 -4.41 -17.55
C TRP A 111 7.49 -4.53 -18.55
N ASP A 112 8.62 -3.91 -18.24
CA ASP A 112 9.85 -4.02 -19.01
C ASP A 112 11.07 -4.14 -18.07
N GLY A 113 12.23 -4.45 -18.62
CA GLY A 113 13.47 -4.58 -17.89
C GLY A 113 14.04 -6.00 -17.93
N ASN A 114 14.92 -6.29 -16.98
CA ASN A 114 15.59 -7.59 -16.87
C ASN A 114 14.68 -8.63 -16.19
N ILE A 115 13.56 -8.93 -16.82
CA ILE A 115 12.57 -9.93 -16.41
C ILE A 115 12.23 -10.85 -17.57
N SER A 116 11.75 -12.05 -17.27
CA SER A 116 11.34 -13.01 -18.29
C SER A 116 10.13 -12.49 -19.09
N GLN A 117 10.02 -12.90 -20.36
CA GLN A 117 9.00 -12.39 -21.28
C GLN A 117 7.56 -12.64 -20.80
N ASP A 118 7.30 -13.74 -20.13
CA ASP A 118 6.01 -14.10 -19.55
C ASP A 118 5.55 -13.15 -18.41
N LYS A 119 6.48 -12.34 -17.87
CA LYS A 119 6.23 -11.32 -16.84
C LYS A 119 6.02 -9.93 -17.39
N LYS A 120 6.20 -9.72 -18.69
CA LYS A 120 6.09 -8.38 -19.31
C LYS A 120 4.64 -7.96 -19.56
N GLY A 121 3.71 -8.89 -19.60
CA GLY A 121 2.29 -8.63 -19.85
C GLY A 121 1.96 -8.54 -21.34
N PRO A 122 0.97 -7.74 -21.77
CA PRO A 122 0.16 -6.85 -20.95
C PRO A 122 -0.87 -7.56 -20.06
N ALA A 123 -1.14 -7.00 -18.88
CA ALA A 123 -2.22 -7.39 -18.01
C ALA A 123 -3.41 -6.43 -18.12
N LYS A 124 -4.64 -6.95 -18.13
CA LYS A 124 -5.84 -6.12 -18.07
C LYS A 124 -5.99 -5.48 -16.70
N MET A 125 -6.31 -4.19 -16.69
CA MET A 125 -6.60 -3.42 -15.49
C MET A 125 -8.08 -3.15 -15.33
N SER A 126 -8.51 -2.98 -14.08
CA SER A 126 -9.84 -2.54 -13.67
C SER A 126 -9.73 -1.48 -12.58
N ALA A 127 -10.78 -0.69 -12.38
CA ALA A 127 -10.83 0.29 -11.31
C ALA A 127 -10.55 -0.39 -9.95
N GLY A 128 -9.69 0.23 -9.14
CA GLY A 128 -9.27 -0.31 -7.85
C GLY A 128 -8.05 -1.25 -7.90
N ASP A 129 -7.52 -1.55 -9.08
CA ASP A 129 -6.27 -2.32 -9.20
C ASP A 129 -5.08 -1.52 -8.66
N MET A 130 -4.22 -2.20 -7.94
CA MET A 130 -3.03 -1.62 -7.31
C MET A 130 -1.81 -2.51 -7.53
N ASP A 131 -0.62 -1.95 -7.41
CA ASP A 131 0.59 -2.76 -7.26
C ASP A 131 0.81 -3.18 -5.79
N ALA A 132 1.84 -4.00 -5.56
CA ALA A 132 2.11 -4.55 -4.23
C ALA A 132 2.40 -3.47 -3.18
N LEU A 133 3.07 -2.39 -3.58
CA LEU A 133 3.45 -1.32 -2.64
C LEU A 133 2.23 -0.49 -2.22
N LEU A 134 1.32 -0.20 -3.15
CA LEU A 134 0.05 0.47 -2.86
C LEU A 134 -0.89 -0.40 -2.03
N VAL A 135 -0.90 -1.72 -2.23
CA VAL A 135 -1.65 -2.64 -1.37
C VAL A 135 -1.22 -2.51 0.09
N ASN A 136 0.09 -2.36 0.38
CA ASN A 136 0.56 -2.16 1.76
C ASN A 136 0.00 -0.88 2.39
N LEU A 137 -0.03 0.23 1.64
CA LEU A 137 -0.65 1.49 2.10
C LEU A 137 -2.16 1.35 2.27
N ALA A 138 -2.83 0.67 1.32
CA ALA A 138 -4.26 0.43 1.38
C ALA A 138 -4.66 -0.41 2.60
N VAL A 139 -3.85 -1.40 2.98
CA VAL A 139 -4.08 -2.20 4.20
C VAL A 139 -4.07 -1.30 5.43
N VAL A 140 -3.08 -0.41 5.59
CA VAL A 140 -3.02 0.52 6.73
C VAL A 140 -4.26 1.41 6.80
N ARG A 141 -4.61 2.03 5.67
CA ARG A 141 -5.81 2.87 5.53
C ARG A 141 -7.09 2.11 5.89
N ASP A 142 -7.24 0.89 5.37
CA ASP A 142 -8.48 0.13 5.48
C ASP A 142 -8.64 -0.50 6.88
N VAL A 143 -7.53 -0.86 7.55
CA VAL A 143 -7.52 -1.23 8.98
C VAL A 143 -8.00 -0.06 9.83
N ALA A 144 -7.46 1.15 9.61
CA ALA A 144 -7.84 2.33 10.36
C ALA A 144 -9.33 2.70 10.16
N ALA A 145 -9.87 2.45 8.96
CA ALA A 145 -11.26 2.70 8.61
C ALA A 145 -12.22 1.53 8.92
N GLY A 146 -11.71 0.40 9.41
CA GLY A 146 -12.53 -0.81 9.65
C GLY A 146 -13.10 -1.42 8.38
N ARG A 147 -12.47 -1.23 7.23
CA ARG A 147 -12.93 -1.72 5.92
C ARG A 147 -12.40 -3.11 5.61
N ALA A 148 -13.08 -3.80 4.71
CA ALA A 148 -12.60 -5.08 4.18
C ALA A 148 -11.34 -4.89 3.31
N MET A 149 -10.36 -5.78 3.50
CA MET A 149 -9.04 -5.70 2.85
C MET A 149 -8.94 -6.73 1.72
N ASN A 150 -9.77 -6.55 0.68
CA ASN A 150 -9.77 -7.36 -0.52
C ASN A 150 -9.29 -6.50 -1.70
N TYR A 151 -8.21 -6.89 -2.32
CA TYR A 151 -7.59 -6.11 -3.39
C TYR A 151 -7.34 -6.99 -4.62
N ARG A 152 -7.32 -6.37 -5.79
CA ARG A 152 -6.80 -6.96 -6.98
C ARG A 152 -5.43 -6.34 -7.27
N MET A 153 -4.38 -7.16 -7.18
CA MET A 153 -3.00 -6.74 -7.28
C MET A 153 -2.42 -7.05 -8.65
N LEU A 154 -1.72 -6.08 -9.23
CA LEU A 154 -1.01 -6.18 -10.50
C LEU A 154 0.47 -6.44 -10.23
N GLU A 155 1.00 -7.52 -10.75
CA GLU A 155 2.38 -7.90 -10.55
C GLU A 155 2.86 -8.82 -11.68
N ASN A 156 4.04 -8.54 -12.25
CA ASN A 156 4.71 -9.45 -13.18
C ASN A 156 3.81 -9.92 -14.34
N GLY A 157 3.16 -8.99 -15.03
CA GLY A 157 2.33 -9.27 -16.21
C GLY A 157 0.95 -9.86 -15.90
N LYS A 158 0.56 -9.99 -14.64
CA LYS A 158 -0.68 -10.65 -14.21
C LYS A 158 -1.40 -9.84 -13.16
N SER A 159 -2.70 -10.14 -13.02
CA SER A 159 -3.49 -9.69 -11.87
C SER A 159 -3.84 -10.87 -10.98
N LYS A 160 -3.83 -10.66 -9.66
CA LYS A 160 -4.25 -11.65 -8.67
C LYS A 160 -5.08 -11.01 -7.57
N ASN A 161 -6.05 -11.72 -7.05
CA ASN A 161 -6.78 -11.30 -5.87
C ASN A 161 -5.96 -11.58 -4.62
N VAL A 162 -5.87 -10.60 -3.74
CA VAL A 162 -5.20 -10.71 -2.44
C VAL A 162 -6.14 -10.26 -1.35
N THR A 163 -6.20 -11.03 -0.27
CA THR A 163 -7.05 -10.75 0.89
C THR A 163 -6.19 -10.72 2.13
N TYR A 164 -6.34 -9.66 2.91
CA TYR A 164 -5.80 -9.58 4.26
C TYR A 164 -6.93 -9.69 5.27
N ARG A 165 -6.62 -10.24 6.44
CA ARG A 165 -7.58 -10.40 7.54
C ARG A 165 -6.95 -9.95 8.84
N VAL A 166 -7.75 -9.33 9.70
CA VAL A 166 -7.35 -9.08 11.08
C VAL A 166 -7.23 -10.44 11.78
N VAL A 167 -6.05 -10.74 12.31
CA VAL A 167 -5.76 -11.99 13.03
C VAL A 167 -5.61 -11.79 14.52
N GLY A 168 -5.59 -10.54 14.99
CA GLY A 168 -5.56 -10.21 16.42
C GLY A 168 -5.16 -8.76 16.68
N LYS A 169 -5.08 -8.44 17.98
CA LYS A 169 -4.47 -7.21 18.49
C LYS A 169 -3.39 -7.58 19.49
N GLU A 170 -2.28 -6.91 19.42
CA GLU A 170 -1.11 -7.16 20.27
C GLU A 170 -0.57 -5.82 20.79
N ASN A 171 -0.12 -5.81 22.04
CA ASN A 171 0.67 -4.68 22.56
C ASN A 171 2.12 -4.89 22.15
N ILE A 172 2.66 -3.99 21.36
CA ILE A 172 4.04 -4.03 20.88
C ILE A 172 4.77 -2.74 21.19
N ASN A 173 6.08 -2.81 21.32
CA ASN A 173 6.90 -1.61 21.50
C ASN A 173 7.07 -0.91 20.15
N VAL A 174 6.58 0.32 20.05
CA VAL A 174 6.74 1.18 18.87
C VAL A 174 7.39 2.49 19.31
N LEU A 175 8.59 2.76 18.81
CA LEU A 175 9.37 3.97 19.15
C LEU A 175 9.54 4.19 20.67
N GLY A 176 9.79 3.09 21.42
CA GLY A 176 10.00 3.13 22.87
C GLY A 176 8.71 3.15 23.70
N LYS A 177 7.53 3.10 23.09
CA LYS A 177 6.23 3.10 23.79
C LYS A 177 5.45 1.83 23.49
N GLN A 178 4.77 1.28 24.49
CA GLN A 178 3.81 0.20 24.28
C GLN A 178 2.56 0.75 23.60
N GLN A 179 2.21 0.18 22.45
CA GLN A 179 1.04 0.58 21.66
C GLN A 179 0.24 -0.65 21.24
N SER A 180 -1.08 -0.52 21.22
CA SER A 180 -1.97 -1.56 20.71
C SER A 180 -1.93 -1.53 19.18
N ALA A 181 -1.42 -2.60 18.58
CA ALA A 181 -1.35 -2.77 17.14
C ALA A 181 -2.38 -3.81 16.68
N THR A 182 -3.07 -3.51 15.59
CA THR A 182 -3.89 -4.48 14.87
C THR A 182 -2.99 -5.31 13.97
N LYS A 183 -2.96 -6.62 14.21
CA LYS A 183 -2.21 -7.59 13.41
C LYS A 183 -3.08 -8.06 12.25
N VAL A 184 -2.58 -7.92 11.03
CA VAL A 184 -3.23 -8.40 9.80
C VAL A 184 -2.32 -9.34 9.04
N ALA A 185 -2.90 -10.36 8.41
CA ALA A 185 -2.14 -11.32 7.63
C ALA A 185 -2.85 -11.63 6.30
N GLY A 186 -2.05 -11.79 5.24
CA GLY A 186 -2.51 -12.16 3.90
C GLY A 186 -1.35 -12.26 2.91
N SER A 187 -1.50 -13.09 1.90
CA SER A 187 -0.53 -13.23 0.78
C SER A 187 0.94 -13.42 1.22
N GLY A 188 1.18 -14.15 2.31
CA GLY A 188 2.53 -14.39 2.84
C GLY A 188 3.14 -13.20 3.59
N VAL A 189 2.37 -12.15 3.83
CA VAL A 189 2.79 -10.95 4.58
C VAL A 189 1.94 -10.82 5.84
N THR A 190 2.59 -10.49 6.95
CA THR A 190 1.95 -10.08 8.20
C THR A 190 2.37 -8.66 8.51
N MET A 191 1.42 -7.80 8.85
CA MET A 191 1.65 -6.41 9.20
C MET A 191 1.02 -6.06 10.55
N TRP A 192 1.65 -5.18 11.29
CA TRP A 192 1.10 -4.56 12.49
C TRP A 192 0.83 -3.10 12.21
N VAL A 193 -0.42 -2.70 12.42
CA VAL A 193 -0.92 -1.35 12.15
C VAL A 193 -1.34 -0.71 13.47
N VAL A 194 -0.82 0.48 13.73
CA VAL A 194 -1.17 1.31 14.88
C VAL A 194 -1.97 2.51 14.40
N SER A 195 -3.07 2.83 15.08
CA SER A 195 -3.89 3.99 14.73
C SER A 195 -3.09 5.29 14.79
N GLY A 196 -3.23 6.13 13.76
CA GLY A 196 -2.50 7.40 13.65
C GLY A 196 -1.08 7.28 13.11
N ILE A 197 -0.65 6.08 12.69
CA ILE A 197 0.61 5.88 11.97
C ILE A 197 0.29 5.40 10.56
N GLU A 198 0.72 6.16 9.55
CA GLU A 198 0.35 5.99 8.14
C GLU A 198 1.09 4.84 7.43
N VAL A 199 1.97 4.15 8.13
CA VAL A 199 2.74 3.01 7.63
C VAL A 199 2.65 1.85 8.63
N PRO A 200 2.86 0.59 8.19
CA PRO A 200 2.94 -0.52 9.13
C PRO A 200 4.08 -0.30 10.12
N VAL A 201 3.84 -0.51 11.41
CA VAL A 201 4.89 -0.39 12.44
C VAL A 201 5.77 -1.64 12.51
N SER A 202 5.29 -2.77 12.00
CA SER A 202 6.08 -3.96 11.75
C SER A 202 5.56 -4.69 10.51
N ILE A 203 6.46 -5.30 9.77
CA ILE A 203 6.18 -6.12 8.58
C ILE A 203 6.99 -7.40 8.68
N GLU A 204 6.33 -8.53 8.47
CA GLU A 204 6.98 -9.82 8.26
C GLU A 204 6.55 -10.38 6.91
N LYS A 205 7.52 -10.76 6.08
CA LYS A 205 7.29 -11.43 4.81
C LYS A 205 8.04 -12.76 4.80
N LYS A 206 7.30 -13.84 4.62
CA LYS A 206 7.88 -15.18 4.42
C LYS A 206 8.22 -15.37 2.94
N ASN A 207 9.40 -15.86 2.67
CA ASN A 207 9.80 -16.32 1.34
C ASN A 207 10.72 -17.56 1.46
N ASP A 208 10.96 -18.24 0.34
CA ASP A 208 11.71 -19.49 0.31
C ASP A 208 13.19 -19.33 0.71
N LEU A 209 13.74 -18.12 0.64
CA LEU A 209 15.12 -17.80 0.97
C LEU A 209 15.29 -17.28 2.41
N GLY A 210 14.20 -17.16 3.18
CA GLY A 210 14.20 -16.68 4.54
C GLY A 210 13.19 -15.54 4.76
N ASN A 211 12.92 -15.25 6.03
CA ASN A 211 11.96 -14.21 6.40
C ASN A 211 12.62 -12.84 6.34
N ILE A 212 11.85 -11.87 5.85
CA ILE A 212 12.14 -10.45 6.02
C ILE A 212 11.32 -9.97 7.21
N VAL A 213 11.96 -9.36 8.18
CA VAL A 213 11.31 -8.70 9.32
C VAL A 213 11.74 -7.25 9.31
N MET A 214 10.78 -6.35 9.42
CA MET A 214 11.01 -4.91 9.52
C MET A 214 10.25 -4.37 10.72
N GLN A 215 10.90 -3.56 11.56
CA GLN A 215 10.30 -2.92 12.72
C GLN A 215 10.61 -1.43 12.70
N LEU A 216 9.57 -0.60 12.81
CA LEU A 216 9.68 0.86 12.81
C LEU A 216 10.64 1.34 13.89
N SER A 217 11.64 2.13 13.50
CA SER A 217 12.67 2.69 14.40
C SER A 217 12.66 4.21 14.47
N SER A 218 12.18 4.88 13.43
CA SER A 218 11.88 6.32 13.44
C SER A 218 10.85 6.69 12.38
N ILE A 219 10.14 7.79 12.58
CA ILE A 219 9.14 8.35 11.66
C ILE A 219 9.13 9.86 11.78
N ASN A 220 9.02 10.56 10.64
CA ASN A 220 8.91 12.01 10.50
C ASN A 220 7.76 12.36 9.55
#